data_6e3490bfffba8fdea3924aa32c79f9b6
#
_entry.id   6e3490bfffba8fdea3924aa32c79f9b6
#
_cell.length_a   1.000
_cell.length_b   1.000
_cell.length_c   1.000
_cell.angle_alpha   90.00
_cell.angle_beta   90.00
_cell.angle_gamma   90.00
#
_symmetry.space_group_name_H-M   'P 1'
#
loop_
_entity.id
_entity.type
_entity.pdbx_description
1 polymer ?
#
loop_
_entity_poly.entity_id
_entity_poly.type
_entity_poly.pdbx_seq_one_letter_code
_entity_poly.pdbx_strand_id
1 'polypeptide(L)'
;MFVTDSADGFQHLFVNTLRNMLSPDEAGAFILVLANSMQDDELRNGLQQELGANFKAVLSGIRRGVLDITPDDLAVIEAIEATGADSFSCWKRQNRAGWELVYNPMRALRPVRVSNEIIDSIKQPFDENRFNFNKPFLQPEILWQGGWHGAQLRVLYNKFPFAPYHLIIVPDPDSQMPQYLTAHHHSMMFSLVEQQQSVLPGFGAGYNSLGACASVNQLHFQSFVRAELLPIEQQQWKHNGGNDDYPMNCYVSGSVQDSWALIEECHNNNQPYNLLYRPGRCYVIPRKMQGSESVAQRVRGAGWIEECGVFNVSDYAELESVSADDISDCLRSLSVPAT
;
A
#
# COMPACT_ATOMS: atom_id res chain seq x y z
N MET A 1 -1.76 22.86 -5.53
CA MET A 1 -1.93 22.30 -4.16
C MET A 1 -2.18 20.81 -4.32
N PHE A 2 -1.53 19.96 -3.57
CA PHE A 2 -1.77 18.52 -3.56
C PHE A 2 -2.75 18.20 -2.43
N VAL A 3 -3.90 17.63 -2.75
CA VAL A 3 -4.99 17.21 -1.87
C VAL A 3 -5.55 18.35 -0.99
N THR A 4 -4.79 18.84 0.01
CA THR A 4 -5.22 19.89 0.96
C THR A 4 -4.04 20.78 1.37
N ASP A 5 -4.31 21.83 2.14
CA ASP A 5 -3.34 22.80 2.65
C ASP A 5 -3.02 22.60 4.15
N SER A 6 -3.63 21.62 4.81
CA SER A 6 -3.41 21.34 6.22
C SER A 6 -3.69 19.88 6.57
N ALA A 7 -3.11 19.40 7.67
CA ALA A 7 -3.36 18.06 8.18
C ALA A 7 -4.82 17.85 8.58
N ASP A 8 -5.43 18.81 9.26
CA ASP A 8 -6.85 18.74 9.64
C ASP A 8 -7.75 18.71 8.40
N GLY A 9 -7.44 19.55 7.39
CA GLY A 9 -8.15 19.55 6.12
C GLY A 9 -8.07 18.19 5.41
N PHE A 10 -6.90 17.54 5.47
CA PHE A 10 -6.71 16.20 4.93
C PHE A 10 -7.56 15.16 5.68
N GLN A 11 -7.53 15.15 7.00
CA GLN A 11 -8.32 14.22 7.81
C GLN A 11 -9.83 14.38 7.56
N HIS A 12 -10.30 15.63 7.54
CA HIS A 12 -11.70 15.92 7.24
C HIS A 12 -12.09 15.45 5.83
N LEU A 13 -11.27 15.72 4.82
CA LEU A 13 -11.52 15.27 3.46
C LEU A 13 -11.54 13.74 3.39
N PHE A 14 -10.56 13.07 4.01
CA PHE A 14 -10.45 11.62 4.04
C PHE A 14 -11.71 10.98 4.64
N VAL A 15 -12.12 11.41 5.83
CA VAL A 15 -13.31 10.85 6.53
C VAL A 15 -14.60 11.16 5.78
N ASN A 16 -14.79 12.40 5.32
CA ASN A 16 -16.02 12.78 4.64
C ASN A 16 -16.20 12.07 3.30
N THR A 17 -15.10 11.86 2.57
CA THR A 17 -15.17 11.11 1.31
C THR A 17 -15.49 9.63 1.56
N LEU A 18 -14.91 8.99 2.59
CA LEU A 18 -15.30 7.64 3.01
C LEU A 18 -16.79 7.57 3.36
N ARG A 19 -17.29 8.52 4.15
CA ARG A 19 -18.71 8.58 4.52
C ARG A 19 -19.63 8.71 3.32
N ASN A 20 -19.25 9.54 2.35
CA ASN A 20 -20.04 9.80 1.14
C ASN A 20 -20.03 8.61 0.16
N MET A 21 -19.05 7.69 0.25
CA MET A 21 -19.04 6.47 -0.55
C MET A 21 -20.05 5.42 -0.08
N LEU A 22 -20.52 5.49 1.17
CA LEU A 22 -21.47 4.51 1.70
C LEU A 22 -22.83 4.63 0.97
N SER A 23 -23.12 3.64 0.14
CA SER A 23 -24.38 3.48 -0.58
C SER A 23 -24.94 2.08 -0.38
N PRO A 24 -26.27 1.92 -0.26
CA PRO A 24 -26.89 0.59 -0.09
C PRO A 24 -26.66 -0.34 -1.28
N ASP A 25 -26.31 0.21 -2.43
CA ASP A 25 -26.15 -0.54 -3.69
C ASP A 25 -24.68 -0.83 -4.03
N GLU A 26 -23.73 -0.47 -3.13
CA GLU A 26 -22.29 -0.51 -3.37
C GLU A 26 -21.53 -1.35 -2.31
N ALA A 27 -21.58 -2.67 -2.43
CA ALA A 27 -20.87 -3.57 -1.52
C ALA A 27 -19.35 -3.35 -1.50
N GLY A 28 -18.76 -3.05 -2.66
CA GLY A 28 -17.33 -2.74 -2.78
C GLY A 28 -16.91 -1.50 -1.99
N ALA A 29 -17.74 -0.46 -2.02
CA ALA A 29 -17.54 0.76 -1.24
C ALA A 29 -17.65 0.49 0.28
N PHE A 30 -18.64 -0.32 0.70
CA PHE A 30 -18.74 -0.74 2.10
C PHE A 30 -17.47 -1.42 2.59
N ILE A 31 -16.93 -2.40 1.83
CA ILE A 31 -15.69 -3.10 2.18
C ILE A 31 -14.52 -2.11 2.31
N LEU A 32 -14.39 -1.18 1.35
CA LEU A 32 -13.35 -0.15 1.36
C LEU A 32 -13.45 0.74 2.59
N VAL A 33 -14.65 1.25 2.90
CA VAL A 33 -14.87 2.15 4.04
C VAL A 33 -14.62 1.42 5.35
N LEU A 34 -15.13 0.19 5.51
CA LEU A 34 -14.87 -0.64 6.68
C LEU A 34 -13.36 -0.84 6.89
N ALA A 35 -12.64 -1.29 5.86
CA ALA A 35 -11.21 -1.56 5.96
C ALA A 35 -10.38 -0.30 6.30
N ASN A 36 -10.74 0.85 5.70
CA ASN A 36 -10.08 2.12 5.99
C ASN A 36 -10.42 2.68 7.38
N SER A 37 -11.61 2.39 7.91
CA SER A 37 -11.98 2.80 9.26
C SER A 37 -11.24 2.06 10.37
N MET A 38 -10.66 0.88 10.07
CA MET A 38 -10.01 0.02 11.07
C MET A 38 -8.60 0.47 11.47
N GLN A 39 -8.05 1.51 10.87
CA GLN A 39 -6.68 1.93 11.18
C GLN A 39 -6.53 2.58 12.56
N ASP A 40 -7.60 3.14 13.13
CA ASP A 40 -7.67 3.62 14.50
C ASP A 40 -9.11 3.70 15.03
N ASP A 41 -9.25 3.82 16.37
CA ASP A 41 -10.54 3.83 17.05
C ASP A 41 -11.35 5.11 16.77
N GLU A 42 -10.73 6.25 16.52
CA GLU A 42 -11.43 7.51 16.23
C GLU A 42 -12.14 7.43 14.88
N LEU A 43 -11.43 6.98 13.84
CA LEU A 43 -12.02 6.73 12.52
C LEU A 43 -13.16 5.71 12.60
N ARG A 44 -12.92 4.60 13.31
CA ARG A 44 -13.91 3.53 13.47
C ARG A 44 -15.18 4.04 14.15
N ASN A 45 -15.04 4.73 15.27
CA ASN A 45 -16.17 5.27 16.02
C ASN A 45 -16.91 6.36 15.23
N GLY A 46 -16.17 7.20 14.50
CA GLY A 46 -16.73 8.26 13.67
C GLY A 46 -17.58 7.79 12.48
N LEU A 47 -17.44 6.52 12.07
CA LEU A 47 -18.16 5.91 10.94
C LEU A 47 -19.06 4.73 11.37
N GLN A 48 -19.08 4.35 12.64
CA GLN A 48 -19.72 3.11 13.11
C GLN A 48 -21.22 3.05 12.80
N GLN A 49 -21.92 4.15 13.01
CA GLN A 49 -23.38 4.18 12.82
C GLN A 49 -23.75 4.02 11.35
N GLU A 50 -23.06 4.75 10.47
CA GLU A 50 -23.26 4.70 9.02
C GLU A 50 -22.87 3.33 8.47
N LEU A 51 -21.74 2.77 8.90
CA LEU A 51 -21.30 1.43 8.51
C LEU A 51 -22.32 0.36 8.94
N GLY A 52 -22.84 0.41 10.17
CA GLY A 52 -23.84 -0.54 10.64
C GLY A 52 -25.16 -0.47 9.88
N ALA A 53 -25.62 0.75 9.52
CA ALA A 53 -26.83 0.94 8.72
C ALA A 53 -26.62 0.46 7.27
N ASN A 54 -25.47 0.81 6.66
CA ASN A 54 -25.13 0.44 5.29
C ASN A 54 -24.96 -1.08 5.15
N PHE A 55 -24.29 -1.75 6.10
CA PHE A 55 -24.13 -3.21 6.08
C PHE A 55 -25.46 -3.95 6.03
N LYS A 56 -26.44 -3.54 6.85
CA LYS A 56 -27.79 -4.11 6.85
C LYS A 56 -28.49 -3.93 5.50
N ALA A 57 -28.30 -2.78 4.86
CA ALA A 57 -28.88 -2.48 3.56
C ALA A 57 -28.25 -3.34 2.45
N VAL A 58 -26.91 -3.43 2.42
CA VAL A 58 -26.15 -4.28 1.48
C VAL A 58 -26.58 -5.73 1.61
N LEU A 59 -26.62 -6.31 2.83
CA LEU A 59 -27.09 -7.68 3.06
C LEU A 59 -28.55 -7.89 2.60
N SER A 60 -29.41 -6.92 2.84
CA SER A 60 -30.79 -6.97 2.34
C SER A 60 -30.86 -6.96 0.81
N GLY A 61 -30.03 -6.13 0.16
CA GLY A 61 -29.92 -6.09 -1.32
C GLY A 61 -29.45 -7.41 -1.91
N ILE A 62 -28.41 -8.01 -1.33
CA ILE A 62 -27.88 -9.34 -1.74
C ILE A 62 -28.96 -10.40 -1.59
N ARG A 63 -29.63 -10.51 -0.45
CA ARG A 63 -30.67 -11.53 -0.20
C ARG A 63 -31.89 -11.40 -1.12
N ARG A 64 -32.18 -10.19 -1.58
CA ARG A 64 -33.25 -9.96 -2.56
C ARG A 64 -32.82 -10.15 -4.00
N GLY A 65 -31.52 -10.34 -4.25
CA GLY A 65 -30.96 -10.49 -5.60
C GLY A 65 -31.06 -9.24 -6.46
N VAL A 66 -31.07 -8.06 -5.83
CA VAL A 66 -31.17 -6.76 -6.53
C VAL A 66 -29.84 -5.99 -6.58
N LEU A 67 -28.81 -6.50 -5.90
CA LEU A 67 -27.49 -5.91 -5.86
C LEU A 67 -26.58 -6.58 -6.90
N ASP A 68 -25.98 -5.78 -7.79
CA ASP A 68 -24.92 -6.25 -8.66
C ASP A 68 -23.60 -6.26 -7.88
N ILE A 69 -23.07 -7.45 -7.59
CA ILE A 69 -21.89 -7.66 -6.76
C ILE A 69 -20.93 -8.65 -7.42
N THR A 70 -19.64 -8.31 -7.41
CA THR A 70 -18.63 -9.25 -7.93
C THR A 70 -18.51 -10.48 -7.02
N PRO A 71 -18.11 -11.66 -7.55
CA PRO A 71 -17.88 -12.86 -6.73
C PRO A 71 -16.87 -12.61 -5.60
N ASP A 72 -15.82 -11.83 -5.86
CA ASP A 72 -14.82 -11.47 -4.88
C ASP A 72 -15.40 -10.64 -3.71
N ASP A 73 -16.19 -9.62 -4.04
CA ASP A 73 -16.81 -8.78 -3.01
C ASP A 73 -17.89 -9.50 -2.24
N LEU A 74 -18.63 -10.40 -2.91
CA LEU A 74 -19.62 -11.26 -2.26
C LEU A 74 -18.94 -12.15 -1.20
N ALA A 75 -17.85 -12.82 -1.56
CA ALA A 75 -17.09 -13.66 -0.62
C ALA A 75 -16.59 -12.86 0.59
N VAL A 76 -16.14 -11.61 0.39
CA VAL A 76 -15.73 -10.73 1.48
C VAL A 76 -16.92 -10.35 2.36
N ILE A 77 -18.08 -9.99 1.80
CA ILE A 77 -19.30 -9.66 2.57
C ILE A 77 -19.78 -10.86 3.38
N GLU A 78 -19.80 -12.06 2.79
CA GLU A 78 -20.18 -13.30 3.49
C GLU A 78 -19.23 -13.58 4.68
N ALA A 79 -17.92 -13.38 4.49
CA ALA A 79 -16.95 -13.54 5.57
C ALA A 79 -17.15 -12.48 6.68
N ILE A 80 -17.47 -11.23 6.32
CA ILE A 80 -17.81 -10.18 7.28
C ILE A 80 -19.09 -10.52 8.04
N GLU A 81 -20.12 -11.05 7.36
CA GLU A 81 -21.36 -11.47 7.99
C GLU A 81 -21.15 -12.63 8.98
N ALA A 82 -20.36 -13.64 8.57
CA ALA A 82 -20.05 -14.79 9.42
C ALA A 82 -19.27 -14.43 10.67
N THR A 83 -18.35 -13.46 10.57
CA THR A 83 -17.54 -12.96 11.70
C THR A 83 -18.32 -11.97 12.57
N GLY A 84 -19.25 -11.22 11.95
CA GLY A 84 -19.91 -10.06 12.53
C GLY A 84 -19.10 -8.77 12.28
N ALA A 85 -19.71 -7.79 11.62
CA ALA A 85 -19.01 -6.53 11.28
C ALA A 85 -18.44 -5.78 12.49
N ASP A 86 -19.09 -5.89 13.64
CA ASP A 86 -18.66 -5.27 14.90
C ASP A 86 -17.55 -6.06 15.62
N SER A 87 -17.28 -7.30 15.19
CA SER A 87 -16.25 -8.15 15.79
C SER A 87 -14.84 -7.84 15.24
N PHE A 88 -14.74 -7.10 14.14
CA PHE A 88 -13.44 -6.66 13.62
C PHE A 88 -12.88 -5.56 14.52
N SER A 89 -11.73 -5.83 15.14
CA SER A 89 -11.00 -4.84 15.94
C SER A 89 -10.17 -3.93 15.04
N CYS A 90 -9.91 -2.70 15.51
CA CYS A 90 -8.90 -1.85 14.89
C CYS A 90 -7.53 -2.50 14.90
N TRP A 91 -6.64 -1.97 14.07
CA TRP A 91 -5.28 -2.51 13.93
C TRP A 91 -4.57 -2.51 15.29
N LYS A 92 -3.83 -3.59 15.55
CA LYS A 92 -2.96 -3.66 16.71
C LYS A 92 -1.51 -3.76 16.25
N ARG A 93 -0.66 -2.94 16.84
CA ARG A 93 0.76 -2.88 16.51
C ARG A 93 1.58 -3.43 17.65
N GLN A 94 2.62 -4.18 17.32
CA GLN A 94 3.56 -4.74 18.27
C GLN A 94 4.99 -4.61 17.75
N ASN A 95 5.89 -4.11 18.59
CA ASN A 95 7.32 -4.11 18.28
C ASN A 95 7.93 -5.48 18.65
N ARG A 96 8.77 -6.00 17.76
CA ARG A 96 9.55 -7.22 17.93
C ARG A 96 11.02 -6.94 17.69
N ALA A 97 11.72 -6.48 18.72
CA ALA A 97 13.15 -6.15 18.66
C ALA A 97 13.52 -5.25 17.47
N GLY A 98 12.75 -4.20 17.27
CA GLY A 98 12.96 -3.23 16.18
C GLY A 98 12.12 -3.46 14.92
N TRP A 99 11.52 -4.64 14.73
CA TRP A 99 10.54 -4.91 13.70
C TRP A 99 9.13 -4.57 14.17
N GLU A 100 8.21 -4.35 13.25
CA GLU A 100 6.81 -4.08 13.57
C GLU A 100 5.89 -5.16 12.98
N LEU A 101 5.02 -5.70 13.83
CA LEU A 101 3.91 -6.54 13.44
C LEU A 101 2.62 -5.73 13.56
N VAL A 102 1.78 -5.79 12.53
CA VAL A 102 0.47 -5.13 12.50
C VAL A 102 -0.61 -6.18 12.28
N TYR A 103 -1.43 -6.42 13.30
CA TYR A 103 -2.63 -7.20 13.11
C TYR A 103 -3.67 -6.37 12.36
N ASN A 104 -4.07 -6.87 11.20
CA ASN A 104 -5.05 -6.23 10.33
C ASN A 104 -6.03 -7.30 9.80
N PRO A 105 -7.15 -7.51 10.46
CA PRO A 105 -8.07 -8.60 10.14
C PRO A 105 -8.69 -8.48 8.74
N MET A 106 -8.86 -7.26 8.22
CA MET A 106 -9.42 -7.05 6.89
C MET A 106 -8.47 -7.53 5.76
N ARG A 107 -7.16 -7.64 6.03
CA ARG A 107 -6.18 -8.17 5.07
C ARG A 107 -6.40 -9.66 4.78
N ALA A 108 -6.92 -10.43 5.73
CA ALA A 108 -7.28 -11.84 5.52
C ALA A 108 -8.34 -12.01 4.43
N LEU A 109 -9.22 -11.02 4.30
CA LEU A 109 -10.34 -11.05 3.36
C LEU A 109 -9.98 -10.57 1.96
N ARG A 110 -8.74 -10.09 1.76
CA ARG A 110 -8.28 -9.63 0.45
C ARG A 110 -8.23 -10.81 -0.53
N PRO A 111 -8.92 -10.75 -1.68
CA PRO A 111 -8.84 -11.78 -2.71
C PRO A 111 -7.39 -11.98 -3.19
N VAL A 112 -6.96 -13.23 -3.31
CA VAL A 112 -5.60 -13.59 -3.77
C VAL A 112 -5.56 -13.46 -5.30
N ARG A 113 -5.13 -12.31 -5.81
CA ARG A 113 -5.19 -12.03 -7.26
C ARG A 113 -3.87 -12.29 -8.01
N VAL A 114 -2.71 -12.17 -7.39
CA VAL A 114 -1.44 -12.02 -8.16
C VAL A 114 -0.23 -12.73 -7.54
N SER A 115 -0.32 -13.29 -6.34
CA SER A 115 0.85 -13.86 -5.67
C SER A 115 1.46 -15.08 -6.38
N ASN A 116 0.74 -15.68 -7.32
CA ASN A 116 1.16 -16.88 -8.07
C ASN A 116 1.50 -16.60 -9.55
N GLU A 117 1.38 -15.35 -10.02
CA GLU A 117 1.77 -15.00 -11.38
C GLU A 117 3.31 -14.99 -11.47
N ILE A 118 3.85 -15.74 -12.42
CA ILE A 118 5.29 -15.70 -12.70
C ILE A 118 5.57 -14.46 -13.53
N ILE A 119 6.37 -13.57 -12.97
CA ILE A 119 6.84 -12.36 -13.62
C ILE A 119 8.31 -12.59 -14.00
N ASP A 120 8.64 -12.46 -15.27
CA ASP A 120 9.99 -12.64 -15.81
C ASP A 120 10.66 -11.32 -16.21
N SER A 121 9.88 -10.24 -16.28
CA SER A 121 10.37 -8.92 -16.63
C SER A 121 9.70 -7.82 -15.82
N ILE A 122 10.51 -6.87 -15.33
CA ILE A 122 10.01 -5.66 -14.68
C ILE A 122 9.41 -4.65 -15.67
N LYS A 123 9.58 -4.89 -16.98
CA LYS A 123 9.07 -4.04 -18.05
C LYS A 123 8.08 -4.83 -18.91
N GLN A 124 6.81 -4.54 -18.74
CA GLN A 124 5.72 -5.12 -19.55
C GLN A 124 4.84 -3.99 -20.09
N PRO A 125 4.26 -4.12 -21.28
CA PRO A 125 3.35 -3.12 -21.82
C PRO A 125 2.09 -3.02 -20.94
N PHE A 126 1.49 -1.83 -20.92
CA PHE A 126 0.16 -1.64 -20.34
C PHE A 126 -0.88 -2.43 -21.14
N ASP A 127 -1.84 -3.05 -20.43
CA ASP A 127 -2.95 -3.76 -21.03
C ASP A 127 -4.27 -3.18 -20.48
N GLU A 128 -5.03 -2.51 -21.33
CA GLU A 128 -6.30 -1.88 -20.95
C GLU A 128 -7.40 -2.88 -20.55
N ASN A 129 -7.29 -4.15 -21.00
CA ASN A 129 -8.25 -5.19 -20.68
C ASN A 129 -8.07 -5.74 -19.26
N ARG A 130 -6.88 -5.60 -18.70
CA ARG A 130 -6.60 -5.95 -17.30
C ARG A 130 -7.14 -4.86 -16.36
N PHE A 131 -7.18 -5.18 -15.06
CA PHE A 131 -7.49 -4.18 -14.03
C PHE A 131 -6.49 -3.02 -14.10
N ASN A 132 -7.02 -1.79 -14.10
CA ASN A 132 -6.25 -0.56 -14.04
C ASN A 132 -7.06 0.53 -13.32
N PHE A 133 -6.42 1.62 -12.93
CA PHE A 133 -7.04 2.71 -12.15
C PHE A 133 -7.92 3.66 -12.97
N ASN A 134 -8.15 3.38 -14.27
CA ASN A 134 -9.05 4.13 -15.13
C ASN A 134 -10.43 3.47 -15.27
N LYS A 135 -10.66 2.33 -14.61
CA LYS A 135 -11.95 1.66 -14.67
C LYS A 135 -13.05 2.55 -14.09
N PRO A 136 -14.22 2.72 -14.79
CA PRO A 136 -15.28 3.64 -14.38
C PRO A 136 -15.81 3.41 -12.97
N PHE A 137 -15.87 2.17 -12.51
CA PHE A 137 -16.37 1.82 -11.17
C PHE A 137 -15.48 2.32 -10.02
N LEU A 138 -14.24 2.77 -10.31
CA LEU A 138 -13.34 3.37 -9.32
C LEU A 138 -13.58 4.87 -9.09
N GLN A 139 -14.46 5.51 -9.88
CA GLN A 139 -14.74 6.94 -9.73
C GLN A 139 -15.16 7.36 -8.30
N PRO A 140 -16.01 6.59 -7.58
CA PRO A 140 -16.35 6.91 -6.20
C PRO A 140 -15.16 6.80 -5.22
N GLU A 141 -14.13 6.01 -5.57
CA GLU A 141 -12.95 5.79 -4.73
C GLU A 141 -11.90 6.90 -4.87
N ILE A 142 -12.10 7.89 -5.75
CA ILE A 142 -11.18 8.99 -5.94
C ILE A 142 -11.33 10.00 -4.81
N LEU A 143 -10.27 10.16 -4.01
CA LEU A 143 -10.18 11.18 -2.97
C LEU A 143 -9.95 12.56 -3.57
N TRP A 144 -9.05 12.63 -4.58
CA TRP A 144 -8.64 13.89 -5.19
C TRP A 144 -8.08 13.66 -6.60
N GLN A 145 -8.30 14.64 -7.49
CA GLN A 145 -7.68 14.67 -8.80
C GLN A 145 -7.33 16.11 -9.17
N GLY A 146 -6.12 16.33 -9.69
CA GLY A 146 -5.68 17.66 -10.09
C GLY A 146 -4.25 17.71 -10.59
N GLY A 147 -3.83 18.89 -11.06
CA GLY A 147 -2.48 19.14 -11.55
C GLY A 147 -1.48 19.39 -10.43
N TRP A 148 -0.30 18.82 -10.55
CA TRP A 148 0.82 19.07 -9.66
C TRP A 148 2.15 19.07 -10.44
N HIS A 149 2.85 20.21 -10.48
CA HIS A 149 4.15 20.39 -11.15
C HIS A 149 4.23 19.84 -12.58
N GLY A 150 3.17 20.04 -13.36
CA GLY A 150 3.12 19.64 -14.77
C GLY A 150 2.57 18.24 -15.02
N ALA A 151 2.38 17.41 -14.00
CA ALA A 151 1.69 16.13 -14.07
C ALA A 151 0.22 16.26 -13.64
N GLN A 152 -0.64 15.39 -14.15
CA GLN A 152 -1.98 15.16 -13.60
C GLN A 152 -1.90 14.02 -12.60
N LEU A 153 -2.42 14.22 -11.40
CA LEU A 153 -2.44 13.18 -10.37
C LEU A 153 -3.87 12.79 -10.04
N ARG A 154 -4.09 11.48 -9.93
CA ARG A 154 -5.31 10.91 -9.36
C ARG A 154 -4.94 10.19 -8.07
N VAL A 155 -5.65 10.50 -6.98
CA VAL A 155 -5.44 9.90 -5.67
C VAL A 155 -6.69 9.12 -5.30
N LEU A 156 -6.53 7.80 -5.09
CA LEU A 156 -7.62 6.89 -4.75
C LEU A 156 -7.36 6.25 -3.39
N TYR A 157 -8.42 5.80 -2.74
CA TYR A 157 -8.28 4.94 -1.57
C TYR A 157 -7.71 3.57 -1.95
N ASN A 158 -6.91 2.99 -1.06
CA ASN A 158 -6.61 1.58 -1.14
C ASN A 158 -7.75 0.80 -0.47
N LYS A 159 -8.37 -0.15 -1.20
CA LYS A 159 -9.50 -0.94 -0.70
C LYS A 159 -9.15 -1.81 0.52
N PHE A 160 -7.91 -2.29 0.58
CA PHE A 160 -7.37 -3.09 1.69
C PHE A 160 -6.08 -2.44 2.22
N PRO A 161 -6.19 -1.32 2.98
CA PRO A 161 -5.04 -0.57 3.44
C PRO A 161 -4.17 -1.41 4.37
N PHE A 162 -2.85 -1.13 4.38
CA PHE A 162 -1.87 -1.76 5.25
C PHE A 162 -0.90 -0.75 5.88
N ALA A 163 -1.10 0.52 5.60
CA ALA A 163 -0.39 1.63 6.19
C ALA A 163 -1.41 2.72 6.59
N PRO A 164 -1.11 3.60 7.55
CA PRO A 164 -2.03 4.66 7.94
C PRO A 164 -2.33 5.61 6.77
N TYR A 165 -3.59 5.97 6.56
CA TYR A 165 -4.05 6.82 5.46
C TYR A 165 -3.54 6.36 4.09
N HIS A 166 -3.61 5.06 3.85
CA HIS A 166 -3.04 4.42 2.66
C HIS A 166 -3.84 4.78 1.41
N LEU A 167 -3.20 5.55 0.51
CA LEU A 167 -3.78 5.97 -0.76
C LEU A 167 -2.93 5.48 -1.94
N ILE A 168 -3.53 5.42 -3.11
CA ILE A 168 -2.89 5.13 -4.38
C ILE A 168 -2.75 6.44 -5.16
N ILE A 169 -1.54 6.79 -5.57
CA ILE A 169 -1.27 7.96 -6.42
C ILE A 169 -0.95 7.48 -7.82
N VAL A 170 -1.79 7.84 -8.79
CA VAL A 170 -1.62 7.52 -10.21
C VAL A 170 -1.25 8.80 -10.96
N PRO A 171 0.02 8.94 -11.39
CA PRO A 171 0.41 10.06 -12.22
C PRO A 171 -0.08 9.85 -13.67
N ASP A 172 -0.49 10.94 -14.30
CA ASP A 172 -0.92 11.01 -15.71
C ASP A 172 -1.82 9.82 -16.11
N PRO A 173 -2.97 9.60 -15.38
CA PRO A 173 -3.77 8.40 -15.51
C PRO A 173 -4.21 8.11 -16.95
N ASP A 174 -4.47 9.14 -17.73
CA ASP A 174 -4.93 9.02 -19.12
C ASP A 174 -3.81 8.61 -20.09
N SER A 175 -2.54 8.70 -19.68
CA SER A 175 -1.38 8.27 -20.46
C SER A 175 -1.15 6.75 -20.44
N GLN A 176 -1.91 6.01 -19.64
CA GLN A 176 -1.89 4.54 -19.60
C GLN A 176 -0.48 3.95 -19.45
N MET A 177 0.36 4.58 -18.63
CA MET A 177 1.75 4.16 -18.46
C MET A 177 1.85 2.83 -17.70
N PRO A 178 2.71 1.90 -18.14
CA PRO A 178 2.95 0.65 -17.40
C PRO A 178 3.62 0.94 -16.05
N GLN A 179 3.59 -0.03 -15.14
CA GLN A 179 4.26 0.02 -13.83
C GLN A 179 5.79 -0.08 -14.00
N TYR A 180 6.34 0.87 -14.74
CA TYR A 180 7.77 1.01 -15.02
C TYR A 180 8.17 2.47 -14.78
N LEU A 181 8.93 2.71 -13.72
CA LEU A 181 9.25 4.05 -13.26
C LEU A 181 10.15 4.78 -14.27
N THR A 182 9.92 6.07 -14.46
CA THR A 182 10.77 6.96 -15.26
C THR A 182 11.49 7.97 -14.38
N ALA A 183 12.58 8.54 -14.84
CA ALA A 183 13.33 9.60 -14.13
C ALA A 183 12.41 10.78 -13.77
N HIS A 184 11.49 11.15 -14.67
CA HIS A 184 10.52 12.21 -14.43
C HIS A 184 9.62 11.91 -13.23
N HIS A 185 8.98 10.73 -13.20
CA HIS A 185 8.07 10.36 -12.12
C HIS A 185 8.78 10.07 -10.79
N HIS A 186 10.03 9.57 -10.85
CA HIS A 186 10.88 9.48 -9.68
C HIS A 186 11.15 10.86 -9.06
N SER A 187 11.61 11.81 -9.88
CA SER A 187 11.87 13.19 -9.44
C SER A 187 10.59 13.88 -8.91
N MET A 188 9.47 13.67 -9.60
CA MET A 188 8.16 14.17 -9.18
C MET A 188 7.79 13.66 -7.79
N MET A 189 7.86 12.33 -7.57
CA MET A 189 7.47 11.73 -6.28
C MET A 189 8.41 12.16 -5.15
N PHE A 190 9.72 12.22 -5.40
CA PHE A 190 10.70 12.72 -4.44
C PHE A 190 10.37 14.15 -3.99
N SER A 191 10.09 15.03 -4.95
CA SER A 191 9.70 16.43 -4.69
C SER A 191 8.35 16.54 -4.00
N LEU A 192 7.37 15.67 -4.37
CA LEU A 192 6.06 15.65 -3.73
C LEU A 192 6.16 15.33 -2.24
N VAL A 193 6.89 14.26 -1.90
CA VAL A 193 7.06 13.84 -0.50
C VAL A 193 7.80 14.91 0.31
N GLU A 194 8.83 15.52 -0.26
CA GLU A 194 9.55 16.63 0.37
C GLU A 194 8.64 17.82 0.68
N GLN A 195 7.86 18.27 -0.31
CA GLN A 195 7.00 19.44 -0.15
C GLN A 195 5.81 19.17 0.78
N GLN A 196 5.29 17.94 0.80
CA GLN A 196 4.16 17.61 1.67
C GLN A 196 4.52 17.53 3.15
N GLN A 197 5.78 17.43 3.51
CA GLN A 197 6.23 17.39 4.90
C GLN A 197 5.73 18.57 5.73
N SER A 198 5.65 19.76 5.15
CA SER A 198 5.20 20.98 5.86
C SER A 198 3.68 21.03 6.05
N VAL A 199 2.93 20.36 5.20
CA VAL A 199 1.44 20.35 5.19
C VAL A 199 0.91 19.13 5.92
N LEU A 200 1.54 17.98 5.69
CA LEU A 200 1.12 16.67 6.19
C LEU A 200 2.34 15.95 6.78
N PRO A 201 2.76 16.30 8.01
CA PRO A 201 3.93 15.70 8.66
C PRO A 201 3.80 14.16 8.71
N GLY A 202 4.88 13.49 8.28
CA GLY A 202 4.88 12.03 8.18
C GLY A 202 4.39 11.47 6.85
N PHE A 203 4.04 12.33 5.87
CA PHE A 203 3.74 11.89 4.52
C PHE A 203 4.93 11.15 3.91
N GLY A 204 4.65 10.01 3.30
CA GLY A 204 5.62 9.18 2.58
C GLY A 204 4.96 8.41 1.46
N ALA A 205 5.77 7.81 0.61
CA ALA A 205 5.27 6.97 -0.47
C ALA A 205 6.14 5.73 -0.66
N GLY A 206 5.51 4.59 -0.99
CA GLY A 206 6.16 3.37 -1.44
C GLY A 206 5.90 3.12 -2.92
N TYR A 207 6.79 2.36 -3.54
CA TYR A 207 6.65 1.89 -4.91
C TYR A 207 7.04 0.42 -5.00
N ASN A 208 6.26 -0.35 -5.74
CA ASN A 208 6.57 -1.73 -6.11
C ASN A 208 6.77 -1.78 -7.63
N SER A 209 7.92 -2.25 -8.10
CA SER A 209 8.07 -2.57 -9.52
C SER A 209 7.31 -3.86 -9.87
N LEU A 210 7.06 -4.11 -11.15
CA LEU A 210 6.69 -5.46 -11.58
C LEU A 210 7.78 -6.44 -11.14
N GLY A 211 7.37 -7.65 -10.76
CA GLY A 211 8.28 -8.64 -10.17
C GLY A 211 8.66 -8.38 -8.71
N ALA A 212 8.26 -7.22 -8.16
CA ALA A 212 8.38 -6.86 -6.75
C ALA A 212 7.00 -6.64 -6.10
N CYS A 213 6.04 -7.48 -6.46
CA CYS A 213 4.66 -7.51 -5.94
C CYS A 213 3.79 -6.29 -6.28
N ALA A 214 4.09 -5.56 -7.38
CA ALA A 214 3.08 -4.70 -7.98
C ALA A 214 1.91 -5.56 -8.50
N SER A 215 0.70 -5.27 -8.04
CA SER A 215 -0.50 -6.03 -8.42
C SER A 215 -1.24 -5.45 -9.64
N VAL A 216 -0.86 -4.27 -10.08
CA VAL A 216 -1.47 -3.55 -11.21
C VAL A 216 -0.36 -3.02 -12.10
N ASN A 217 -0.43 -3.35 -13.41
CA ASN A 217 0.54 -2.85 -14.40
C ASN A 217 0.08 -1.48 -14.97
N GLN A 218 -0.12 -0.52 -14.08
CA GLN A 218 -0.25 0.91 -14.40
C GLN A 218 0.58 1.68 -13.39
N LEU A 219 1.34 2.67 -13.84
CA LEU A 219 2.22 3.45 -12.97
C LEU A 219 1.45 4.04 -11.80
N HIS A 220 1.83 3.63 -10.60
CA HIS A 220 1.24 4.11 -9.36
C HIS A 220 2.23 4.02 -8.20
N PHE A 221 1.98 4.86 -7.22
CA PHE A 221 2.66 4.85 -5.92
C PHE A 221 1.62 4.61 -4.82
N GLN A 222 2.09 4.20 -3.67
CA GLN A 222 1.28 3.94 -2.48
C GLN A 222 1.70 4.93 -1.39
N SER A 223 0.88 5.94 -1.11
CA SER A 223 1.20 6.92 -0.08
C SER A 223 0.62 6.55 1.27
N PHE A 224 1.22 7.09 2.31
CA PHE A 224 0.80 6.91 3.70
C PHE A 224 1.14 8.16 4.51
N VAL A 225 0.55 8.27 5.69
CA VAL A 225 0.89 9.34 6.66
C VAL A 225 1.27 8.69 7.98
N ARG A 226 2.55 8.79 8.34
CA ARG A 226 3.09 8.23 9.58
C ARG A 226 4.31 9.02 10.02
N ALA A 227 4.21 9.64 11.20
CA ALA A 227 5.30 10.43 11.77
C ALA A 227 6.44 9.57 12.31
N GLU A 228 6.13 8.38 12.88
CA GLU A 228 7.12 7.47 13.42
C GLU A 228 7.96 6.84 12.30
N LEU A 229 9.25 6.62 12.59
CA LEU A 229 10.15 5.94 11.68
C LEU A 229 9.70 4.47 11.46
N LEU A 230 9.79 4.02 10.22
CA LEU A 230 9.70 2.60 9.91
C LEU A 230 10.96 1.87 10.36
N PRO A 231 10.92 0.55 10.60
CA PRO A 231 12.09 -0.23 11.01
C PRO A 231 13.33 -0.02 10.14
N ILE A 232 13.18 0.05 8.81
CA ILE A 232 14.27 0.31 7.86
C ILE A 232 14.93 1.68 8.06
N GLU A 233 14.20 2.67 8.62
CA GLU A 233 14.68 4.05 8.83
C GLU A 233 15.50 4.19 10.13
N GLN A 234 15.58 3.15 10.96
CA GLN A 234 16.28 3.21 12.26
C GLN A 234 17.78 3.49 12.07
N GLN A 235 18.32 4.33 12.95
CA GLN A 235 19.71 4.78 12.89
C GLN A 235 20.76 3.66 13.04
N GLN A 236 20.38 2.53 13.63
CA GLN A 236 21.29 1.38 13.83
C GLN A 236 21.79 0.75 12.53
N TRP A 237 21.03 0.86 11.43
CA TRP A 237 21.37 0.22 10.17
C TRP A 237 22.51 0.93 9.43
N LYS A 238 23.42 0.16 8.83
CA LYS A 238 24.58 0.71 8.07
C LYS A 238 24.17 1.70 6.99
N HIS A 239 23.08 1.45 6.28
CA HIS A 239 22.58 2.35 5.23
C HIS A 239 22.07 3.70 5.79
N ASN A 240 21.83 3.80 7.11
CA ASN A 240 21.51 5.05 7.81
C ASN A 240 22.70 5.58 8.65
N GLY A 241 23.91 5.02 8.46
CA GLY A 241 25.12 5.43 9.17
C GLY A 241 25.40 4.70 10.49
N GLY A 242 24.62 3.64 10.83
CA GLY A 242 24.83 2.76 11.97
C GLY A 242 25.82 1.64 11.71
N ASN A 243 25.83 0.63 12.59
CA ASN A 243 26.79 -0.49 12.53
C ASN A 243 26.15 -1.83 12.14
N ASP A 244 24.83 -1.94 12.20
CA ASP A 244 24.14 -3.19 11.99
C ASP A 244 23.79 -3.41 10.50
N ASP A 245 23.92 -4.64 10.04
CA ASP A 245 23.49 -5.01 8.69
C ASP A 245 21.96 -5.18 8.65
N TYR A 246 21.32 -4.49 7.71
CA TYR A 246 19.91 -4.77 7.39
C TYR A 246 19.81 -6.11 6.66
N PRO A 247 18.76 -6.93 6.90
CA PRO A 247 18.66 -8.27 6.28
C PRO A 247 18.58 -8.29 4.76
N MET A 248 18.30 -7.14 4.14
CA MET A 248 18.24 -6.96 2.69
C MET A 248 19.24 -5.89 2.24
N ASN A 249 19.65 -5.96 0.96
CA ASN A 249 20.35 -4.84 0.36
C ASN A 249 19.42 -3.63 0.32
N CYS A 250 19.89 -2.53 0.90
CA CYS A 250 19.16 -1.27 0.93
C CYS A 250 20.16 -0.12 0.70
N TYR A 251 19.84 0.72 -0.28
CA TYR A 251 20.62 1.91 -0.62
C TYR A 251 19.78 3.15 -0.31
N VAL A 252 20.39 4.12 0.36
CA VAL A 252 19.72 5.37 0.75
C VAL A 252 20.40 6.55 0.09
N SER A 253 19.63 7.41 -0.55
CA SER A 253 20.15 8.64 -1.14
C SER A 253 19.26 9.83 -0.79
N GLY A 254 19.86 10.96 -0.47
CA GLY A 254 19.23 12.28 -0.38
C GLY A 254 19.20 13.03 -1.71
N SER A 255 19.75 12.46 -2.77
CA SER A 255 19.83 13.02 -4.11
C SER A 255 18.89 12.28 -5.07
N VAL A 256 18.08 13.04 -5.83
CA VAL A 256 17.23 12.49 -6.89
C VAL A 256 18.07 11.79 -7.95
N GLN A 257 19.22 12.36 -8.31
CA GLN A 257 20.09 11.83 -9.35
C GLN A 257 20.76 10.52 -8.92
N ASP A 258 21.27 10.46 -7.68
CA ASP A 258 21.95 9.26 -7.19
C ASP A 258 20.96 8.12 -6.96
N SER A 259 19.76 8.40 -6.43
CA SER A 259 18.71 7.38 -6.29
C SER A 259 18.19 6.91 -7.65
N TRP A 260 18.11 7.82 -8.65
CA TRP A 260 17.76 7.42 -10.01
C TRP A 260 18.82 6.50 -10.64
N ALA A 261 20.11 6.78 -10.44
CA ALA A 261 21.18 5.91 -10.96
C ALA A 261 21.07 4.47 -10.45
N LEU A 262 20.72 4.29 -9.16
CA LEU A 262 20.45 2.96 -8.58
C LEU A 262 19.22 2.29 -9.21
N ILE A 263 18.15 3.06 -9.44
CA ILE A 263 16.92 2.56 -10.09
C ILE A 263 17.24 2.17 -11.55
N GLU A 264 18.02 2.98 -12.27
CA GLU A 264 18.42 2.70 -13.65
C GLU A 264 19.29 1.45 -13.72
N GLU A 265 20.16 1.19 -12.75
CA GLU A 265 20.91 -0.06 -12.64
C GLU A 265 19.96 -1.26 -12.48
N CYS A 266 18.93 -1.15 -11.62
CA CYS A 266 17.89 -2.17 -11.52
C CYS A 266 17.18 -2.40 -12.87
N HIS A 267 16.88 -1.33 -13.60
CA HIS A 267 16.27 -1.41 -14.93
C HIS A 267 17.16 -2.15 -15.93
N ASN A 268 18.44 -1.80 -15.99
CA ASN A 268 19.40 -2.39 -16.93
C ASN A 268 19.62 -3.89 -16.67
N ASN A 269 19.47 -4.31 -15.42
CA ASN A 269 19.66 -5.70 -15.00
C ASN A 269 18.35 -6.51 -14.92
N ASN A 270 17.21 -5.94 -15.35
CA ASN A 270 15.89 -6.55 -15.16
C ASN A 270 15.65 -6.96 -13.69
N GLN A 271 16.18 -6.17 -12.77
CA GLN A 271 16.18 -6.43 -11.34
C GLN A 271 14.94 -5.82 -10.68
N PRO A 272 14.04 -6.62 -10.07
CA PRO A 272 12.91 -6.07 -9.30
C PRO A 272 13.39 -5.30 -8.09
N TYR A 273 12.66 -4.26 -7.75
CA TYR A 273 12.97 -3.39 -6.62
C TYR A 273 11.71 -2.77 -6.02
N ASN A 274 11.82 -2.39 -4.76
CA ASN A 274 10.86 -1.57 -4.07
C ASN A 274 11.51 -0.24 -3.66
N LEU A 275 10.69 0.79 -3.49
CA LEU A 275 11.17 2.09 -3.02
C LEU A 275 10.36 2.54 -1.81
N LEU A 276 11.04 3.27 -0.92
CA LEU A 276 10.42 4.11 0.09
C LEU A 276 10.90 5.54 -0.09
N TYR A 277 9.98 6.46 -0.29
CA TYR A 277 10.22 7.91 -0.31
C TYR A 277 9.85 8.50 1.04
N ARG A 278 10.80 9.21 1.63
CA ARG A 278 10.61 10.03 2.83
C ARG A 278 11.18 11.44 2.55
N PRO A 279 10.80 12.46 3.31
CA PRO A 279 11.31 13.80 3.10
C PRO A 279 12.84 13.82 3.01
N GLY A 280 13.36 14.29 1.88
CA GLY A 280 14.81 14.36 1.60
C GLY A 280 15.51 13.02 1.41
N ARG A 281 14.81 11.89 1.27
CA ARG A 281 15.42 10.56 1.14
C ARG A 281 14.62 9.63 0.25
N CYS A 282 15.34 8.79 -0.49
CA CYS A 282 14.79 7.61 -1.18
C CYS A 282 15.59 6.37 -0.78
N TYR A 283 14.89 5.33 -0.36
CA TYR A 283 15.41 4.01 -0.10
C TYR A 283 15.16 3.16 -1.34
N VAL A 284 16.20 2.57 -1.91
CA VAL A 284 16.13 1.66 -3.07
C VAL A 284 16.45 0.27 -2.56
N ILE A 285 15.52 -0.67 -2.72
CA ILE A 285 15.58 -2.02 -2.16
C ILE A 285 15.47 -3.04 -3.30
N PRO A 286 16.59 -3.47 -3.91
CA PRO A 286 16.59 -4.56 -4.88
C PRO A 286 16.20 -5.88 -4.23
N ARG A 287 15.39 -6.68 -4.93
CA ARG A 287 14.92 -7.96 -4.39
C ARG A 287 14.87 -9.06 -5.45
N LYS A 288 14.72 -10.31 -5.02
CA LYS A 288 14.46 -11.42 -5.93
C LYS A 288 13.13 -11.25 -6.64
N MET A 289 13.08 -11.74 -7.87
CA MET A 289 11.87 -11.74 -8.70
C MET A 289 10.73 -12.48 -7.99
N GLN A 290 9.53 -11.93 -8.07
CA GLN A 290 8.31 -12.57 -7.60
C GLN A 290 8.16 -13.97 -8.22
N GLY A 291 7.75 -14.95 -7.41
CA GLY A 291 7.63 -16.35 -7.83
C GLY A 291 8.94 -17.15 -7.72
N SER A 292 10.05 -16.54 -7.29
CA SER A 292 11.29 -17.28 -7.02
C SER A 292 11.08 -18.32 -5.91
N GLU A 293 11.45 -19.58 -6.17
CA GLU A 293 11.29 -20.70 -5.22
C GLU A 293 12.07 -20.51 -3.90
N SER A 294 13.18 -19.75 -3.97
CA SER A 294 14.02 -19.48 -2.79
C SER A 294 13.42 -18.46 -1.80
N VAL A 295 12.29 -17.85 -2.15
CA VAL A 295 11.60 -16.88 -1.27
C VAL A 295 10.71 -17.63 -0.27
N ALA A 296 10.84 -17.30 1.01
CA ALA A 296 10.03 -17.88 2.07
C ALA A 296 8.52 -17.66 1.81
N GLN A 297 7.71 -18.67 2.08
CA GLN A 297 6.28 -18.66 1.76
C GLN A 297 5.55 -17.46 2.38
N ARG A 298 5.87 -17.10 3.62
CA ARG A 298 5.27 -15.97 4.36
C ARG A 298 5.41 -14.63 3.63
N VAL A 299 6.47 -14.45 2.85
CA VAL A 299 6.80 -13.18 2.18
C VAL A 299 6.72 -13.24 0.65
N ARG A 300 6.12 -14.28 0.08
CA ARG A 300 5.92 -14.36 -1.38
C ARG A 300 5.12 -13.19 -1.95
N GLY A 301 4.21 -12.62 -1.16
CA GLY A 301 3.43 -11.44 -1.51
C GLY A 301 3.92 -10.14 -0.86
N ALA A 302 5.11 -10.13 -0.27
CA ALA A 302 5.68 -8.96 0.39
C ALA A 302 5.97 -7.85 -0.63
N GLY A 303 5.51 -6.64 -0.32
CA GLY A 303 5.81 -5.43 -1.05
C GLY A 303 6.72 -4.50 -0.25
N TRP A 304 6.75 -3.23 -0.63
CA TRP A 304 7.62 -2.23 -0.02
C TRP A 304 7.49 -2.15 1.50
N ILE A 305 6.29 -2.34 2.06
CA ILE A 305 6.05 -2.15 3.51
C ILE A 305 6.68 -3.26 4.33
N GLU A 306 6.57 -4.53 3.88
CA GLU A 306 7.21 -5.67 4.53
C GLU A 306 8.73 -5.54 4.42
N GLU A 307 9.26 -5.08 3.29
CA GLU A 307 10.69 -4.83 3.11
C GLU A 307 11.20 -3.67 3.96
N CYS A 308 10.32 -2.75 4.36
CA CYS A 308 10.62 -1.73 5.36
C CYS A 308 10.52 -2.23 6.81
N GLY A 309 10.24 -3.52 7.03
CA GLY A 309 10.22 -4.15 8.33
C GLY A 309 8.89 -4.09 9.07
N VAL A 310 7.78 -3.77 8.37
CA VAL A 310 6.42 -3.77 8.92
C VAL A 310 5.64 -4.93 8.32
N PHE A 311 5.32 -5.94 9.11
CA PHE A 311 4.65 -7.15 8.66
C PHE A 311 3.18 -7.13 9.06
N ASN A 312 2.30 -7.16 8.06
CA ASN A 312 0.88 -7.30 8.29
C ASN A 312 0.52 -8.76 8.51
N VAL A 313 -0.10 -9.06 9.65
CA VAL A 313 -0.63 -10.38 10.00
C VAL A 313 -2.15 -10.32 10.07
N SER A 314 -2.79 -11.38 9.64
CA SER A 314 -4.26 -11.49 9.61
C SER A 314 -4.80 -12.40 10.71
N ASP A 315 -3.95 -13.22 11.30
CA ASP A 315 -4.25 -14.04 12.48
C ASP A 315 -3.65 -13.38 13.73
N TYR A 316 -4.47 -13.23 14.76
CA TYR A 316 -4.03 -12.65 16.03
C TYR A 316 -2.95 -13.51 16.72
N ALA A 317 -2.99 -14.83 16.55
CA ALA A 317 -1.98 -15.73 17.07
C ALA A 317 -0.59 -15.49 16.45
N GLU A 318 -0.52 -15.04 15.19
CA GLU A 318 0.73 -14.66 14.54
C GLU A 318 1.35 -13.41 15.19
N LEU A 319 0.54 -12.49 15.69
CA LEU A 319 1.05 -11.30 16.39
C LEU A 319 1.89 -11.68 17.62
N GLU A 320 1.60 -12.81 18.27
CA GLU A 320 2.33 -13.28 19.43
C GLU A 320 3.46 -14.25 19.08
N SER A 321 3.29 -15.07 18.05
CA SER A 321 4.19 -16.18 17.72
C SER A 321 5.35 -15.82 16.80
N VAL A 322 5.22 -14.78 15.96
CA VAL A 322 6.28 -14.39 15.02
C VAL A 322 7.45 -13.74 15.76
N SER A 323 8.62 -14.31 15.65
CA SER A 323 9.85 -13.80 16.27
C SER A 323 10.58 -12.77 15.37
N ALA A 324 11.53 -12.04 15.96
CA ALA A 324 12.41 -11.13 15.21
C ALA A 324 13.31 -11.90 14.21
N ASP A 325 13.72 -13.10 14.56
CA ASP A 325 14.54 -13.95 13.69
C ASP A 325 13.73 -14.45 12.50
N ASP A 326 12.46 -14.84 12.69
CA ASP A 326 11.55 -15.20 11.59
C ASP A 326 11.41 -14.05 10.57
N ILE A 327 11.28 -12.81 11.06
CA ILE A 327 11.20 -11.61 10.23
C ILE A 327 12.50 -11.41 9.46
N SER A 328 13.63 -11.47 10.15
CA SER A 328 14.96 -11.30 9.55
C SER A 328 15.23 -12.36 8.48
N ASP A 329 14.88 -13.61 8.72
CA ASP A 329 15.04 -14.71 7.77
C ASP A 329 14.11 -14.56 6.56
N CYS A 330 12.89 -14.10 6.77
CA CYS A 330 11.98 -13.74 5.70
C CYS A 330 12.59 -12.66 4.79
N LEU A 331 13.11 -11.57 5.36
CA LEU A 331 13.75 -10.48 4.61
C LEU A 331 14.99 -10.98 3.86
N ARG A 332 15.86 -11.78 4.51
CA ARG A 332 17.03 -12.40 3.85
C ARG A 332 16.63 -13.26 2.66
N SER A 333 15.49 -13.95 2.73
CA SER A 333 15.01 -14.78 1.63
C SER A 333 14.66 -13.97 0.38
N LEU A 334 14.25 -12.70 0.55
CA LEU A 334 13.93 -11.75 -0.53
C LEU A 334 15.20 -11.10 -1.11
N SER A 335 16.27 -10.99 -0.33
CA SER A 335 17.48 -10.27 -0.72
C SER A 335 18.18 -10.92 -1.92
N VAL A 336 18.69 -10.09 -2.81
CA VAL A 336 19.63 -10.51 -3.87
C VAL A 336 21.04 -10.56 -3.29
N PRO A 337 21.97 -11.33 -3.89
CA PRO A 337 23.39 -11.26 -3.52
C PRO A 337 23.90 -9.82 -3.62
N ALA A 338 24.81 -9.44 -2.73
CA ALA A 338 25.53 -8.17 -2.88
C ALA A 338 26.39 -8.24 -4.17
N THR A 339 26.25 -7.27 -5.04
CA THR A 339 27.10 -7.11 -6.24
C THR A 339 28.46 -6.54 -5.89
#